data_21a9ccb95a99735f88c576a7b4503491
#
_entry.id   21a9ccb95a99735f88c576a7b4503491
#
_cell.length_a   1.000
_cell.length_b   1.000
_cell.length_c   1.000
_cell.angle_alpha   90.00
_cell.angle_beta   90.00
_cell.angle_gamma   90.00
#
_symmetry.space_group_name_H-M   'P 1'
#
loop_
_entity.id
_entity.type
_entity.pdbx_description
1 polymer ?
#
loop_
_entity_poly.entity_id
_entity_poly.type
_entity_poly.pdbx_seq_one_letter_code
_entity_poly.pdbx_strand_id
1 'polypeptide(L)'
;AIALLEQELCAPYRRSATDTPVMATADKPADTNSSLSILVSCETVDQALLLYKNPEISGMYLYYDAMSLCMSKGLQYQKDLYLTLPYITRGSAPEGFFETCSQWLENGMKGFLVRNLESYGMLRHLGWQKYCVLDTSIYTWNNESVSFWKKEGILRNTVPYELNEKEIAHRNNSNSEMIIYGNIPLMLSAQCVRKNTLKCDCNERKMILKDRYEKEFSCCCVCHPWKTGTTEKEEYCYNILYNSISFGLLKESQKVRNLGVNCLRLNFTTESPEQSADILQEFLNVYLHGKTPGNQEYTKGHFKRGAE
;
A
#
# COMPACT_ATOMS: atom_id res chain seq x y z
N ALA A 1 14.82 47.22 -3.57
CA ALA A 1 14.60 46.56 -2.25
C ALA A 1 13.99 45.18 -2.41
N ILE A 2 12.78 45.03 -3.05
CA ILE A 2 12.08 43.76 -3.20
C ILE A 2 12.93 42.72 -3.96
N ALA A 3 13.49 43.10 -5.11
CA ALA A 3 14.31 42.19 -5.92
C ALA A 3 15.57 41.68 -5.18
N LEU A 4 16.19 42.53 -4.32
CA LEU A 4 17.31 42.10 -3.48
C LEU A 4 16.87 41.13 -2.38
N LEU A 5 15.71 41.37 -1.79
CA LEU A 5 15.14 40.46 -0.79
C LEU A 5 14.79 39.09 -1.40
N GLU A 6 14.18 39.07 -2.58
CA GLU A 6 13.91 37.83 -3.33
C GLU A 6 15.22 37.10 -3.66
N GLN A 7 16.24 37.81 -4.07
CA GLN A 7 17.54 37.23 -4.38
C GLN A 7 18.19 36.60 -3.15
N GLU A 8 18.15 37.26 -1.99
CA GLU A 8 18.69 36.72 -0.75
C GLU A 8 17.87 35.55 -0.23
N LEU A 9 16.54 35.63 -0.26
CA LEU A 9 15.66 34.52 0.16
C LEU A 9 15.83 33.28 -0.72
N CYS A 10 16.07 33.43 -2.01
CA CYS A 10 16.23 32.32 -2.94
C CYS A 10 17.68 31.77 -2.99
N ALA A 11 18.68 32.54 -2.54
CA ALA A 11 20.08 32.15 -2.65
C ALA A 11 20.41 30.80 -2.00
N PRO A 12 19.89 30.46 -0.80
CA PRO A 12 20.14 29.15 -0.18
C PRO A 12 19.53 27.96 -0.94
N TYR A 13 18.52 28.23 -1.78
CA TYR A 13 17.81 27.20 -2.55
C TYR A 13 18.27 27.09 -4.00
N ARG A 14 19.12 28.02 -4.46
CA ARG A 14 19.72 27.98 -5.81
C ARG A 14 20.78 26.86 -5.83
N ARG A 15 20.55 25.84 -6.63
CA ARG A 15 21.55 24.82 -6.93
C ARG A 15 22.32 25.23 -8.16
N SER A 16 23.66 25.13 -8.15
CA SER A 16 24.44 25.14 -9.36
C SER A 16 24.02 23.95 -10.22
N ALA A 17 23.81 24.16 -11.52
CA ALA A 17 23.63 23.07 -12.45
C ALA A 17 24.90 22.21 -12.40
N THR A 18 24.84 21.13 -11.67
CA THR A 18 25.84 20.06 -11.75
C THR A 18 25.50 19.20 -12.95
N ASP A 19 26.53 18.60 -13.53
CA ASP A 19 26.51 17.79 -14.75
C ASP A 19 25.21 17.05 -15.02
N THR A 20 24.84 16.98 -16.30
CA THR A 20 23.67 16.26 -16.80
C THR A 20 23.56 14.90 -16.12
N PRO A 21 22.47 14.61 -15.41
CA PRO A 21 22.32 13.31 -14.77
C PRO A 21 22.41 12.22 -15.82
N VAL A 22 23.35 11.30 -15.66
CA VAL A 22 23.41 10.07 -16.47
C VAL A 22 22.12 9.31 -16.17
N MET A 23 21.23 9.27 -17.14
CA MET A 23 20.00 8.46 -17.05
C MET A 23 20.40 7.02 -16.76
N ALA A 24 19.88 6.46 -15.68
CA ALA A 24 20.11 5.05 -15.38
C ALA A 24 19.57 4.23 -16.54
N THR A 25 20.45 3.46 -17.18
CA THR A 25 20.04 2.47 -18.18
C THR A 25 19.12 1.46 -17.50
N ALA A 26 17.96 1.23 -18.08
CA ALA A 26 17.03 0.23 -17.56
C ALA A 26 17.74 -1.13 -17.49
N ASP A 27 17.86 -1.70 -16.29
CA ASP A 27 18.21 -3.10 -16.15
C ASP A 27 17.19 -3.93 -16.97
N LYS A 28 17.67 -4.95 -17.68
CA LYS A 28 16.78 -5.81 -18.47
C LYS A 28 15.61 -6.31 -17.60
N PRO A 29 14.41 -6.44 -18.19
CA PRO A 29 13.28 -7.02 -17.46
C PRO A 29 13.67 -8.39 -16.90
N ALA A 30 13.22 -8.67 -15.68
CA ALA A 30 13.42 -9.95 -15.02
C ALA A 30 12.89 -11.10 -15.90
N ASP A 31 13.54 -12.27 -15.81
CA ASP A 31 13.09 -13.49 -16.47
C ASP A 31 11.61 -13.76 -16.16
N THR A 32 10.81 -13.88 -17.21
CA THR A 32 9.36 -14.12 -17.15
C THR A 32 8.98 -15.51 -16.63
N ASN A 33 9.94 -16.34 -16.24
CA ASN A 33 9.75 -17.73 -15.79
C ASN A 33 9.61 -17.91 -14.26
N SER A 34 9.60 -16.84 -13.46
CA SER A 34 9.36 -16.98 -12.02
C SER A 34 7.87 -17.21 -11.74
N SER A 35 7.55 -18.11 -10.80
CA SER A 35 6.17 -18.37 -10.37
C SER A 35 5.54 -17.09 -9.79
N LEU A 36 4.32 -16.81 -10.21
CA LEU A 36 3.56 -15.66 -9.77
C LEU A 36 3.18 -15.80 -8.28
N SER A 37 3.54 -14.81 -7.46
CA SER A 37 3.17 -14.73 -6.04
C SER A 37 1.92 -13.91 -5.85
N ILE A 38 0.99 -14.38 -5.02
CA ILE A 38 -0.21 -13.63 -4.62
C ILE A 38 -0.09 -13.19 -3.17
N LEU A 39 -0.16 -11.90 -2.95
CA LEU A 39 -0.23 -11.27 -1.64
C LEU A 39 -1.61 -10.66 -1.41
N VAL A 40 -2.02 -10.58 -0.15
CA VAL A 40 -3.24 -9.87 0.25
C VAL A 40 -2.93 -8.83 1.33
N SER A 41 -3.63 -7.72 1.30
CA SER A 41 -3.64 -6.74 2.39
C SER A 41 -5.01 -6.77 3.05
N CYS A 42 -5.05 -6.90 4.37
CA CYS A 42 -6.27 -7.02 5.16
C CYS A 42 -6.43 -5.83 6.11
N GLU A 43 -7.61 -5.24 6.10
CA GLU A 43 -7.97 -4.13 6.98
C GLU A 43 -8.39 -4.62 8.38
N THR A 44 -8.99 -5.82 8.46
CA THR A 44 -9.54 -6.38 9.70
C THR A 44 -8.93 -7.73 10.06
N VAL A 45 -9.01 -8.07 11.34
CA VAL A 45 -8.57 -9.37 11.87
C VAL A 45 -9.36 -10.52 11.24
N ASP A 46 -10.68 -10.35 11.06
CA ASP A 46 -11.54 -11.41 10.52
C ASP A 46 -11.22 -11.70 9.05
N GLN A 47 -10.98 -10.67 8.23
CA GLN A 47 -10.45 -10.85 6.88
C GLN A 47 -9.13 -11.64 6.89
N ALA A 48 -8.19 -11.23 7.75
CA ALA A 48 -6.88 -11.87 7.85
C ALA A 48 -6.99 -13.36 8.21
N LEU A 49 -7.78 -13.70 9.22
CA LEU A 49 -7.94 -15.09 9.66
C LEU A 49 -8.66 -15.98 8.63
N LEU A 50 -9.63 -15.42 7.90
CA LEU A 50 -10.34 -16.16 6.85
C LEU A 50 -9.42 -16.40 5.65
N LEU A 51 -8.77 -15.35 5.15
CA LEU A 51 -7.92 -15.41 3.95
C LEU A 51 -6.62 -16.18 4.20
N TYR A 52 -6.10 -16.18 5.43
CA TYR A 52 -4.91 -16.95 5.78
C TYR A 52 -5.06 -18.45 5.46
N LYS A 53 -6.27 -19.00 5.54
CA LYS A 53 -6.55 -20.42 5.27
C LYS A 53 -6.34 -20.81 3.80
N ASN A 54 -6.30 -19.85 2.87
CA ASN A 54 -6.12 -20.14 1.46
C ASN A 54 -4.64 -20.45 1.16
N PRO A 55 -4.29 -21.66 0.68
CA PRO A 55 -2.90 -22.07 0.47
C PRO A 55 -2.21 -21.34 -0.70
N GLU A 56 -2.96 -20.72 -1.60
CA GLU A 56 -2.41 -20.03 -2.78
C GLU A 56 -1.94 -18.60 -2.48
N ILE A 57 -2.22 -18.09 -1.27
CA ILE A 57 -1.66 -16.83 -0.79
C ILE A 57 -0.25 -17.08 -0.29
N SER A 58 0.73 -16.39 -0.87
CA SER A 58 2.15 -16.46 -0.49
C SER A 58 2.47 -15.61 0.75
N GLY A 59 1.78 -14.49 0.92
CA GLY A 59 2.01 -13.58 2.06
C GLY A 59 0.89 -12.58 2.27
N MET A 60 0.97 -11.88 3.41
CA MET A 60 -0.08 -10.99 3.86
C MET A 60 0.48 -9.71 4.48
N TYR A 61 -0.16 -8.60 4.17
CA TYR A 61 0.02 -7.31 4.83
C TYR A 61 -1.06 -7.12 5.88
N LEU A 62 -0.66 -7.01 7.12
CA LEU A 62 -1.54 -6.99 8.29
C LEU A 62 -1.27 -5.75 9.13
N TYR A 63 -2.31 -5.18 9.74
CA TYR A 63 -2.13 -4.20 10.79
C TYR A 63 -1.74 -4.86 12.11
N TYR A 64 -1.35 -4.07 13.08
CA TYR A 64 -0.74 -4.55 14.34
C TYR A 64 -1.60 -5.56 15.10
N ASP A 65 -2.90 -5.32 15.25
CA ASP A 65 -3.84 -6.21 15.93
C ASP A 65 -3.92 -7.60 15.27
N ALA A 66 -4.07 -7.62 13.93
CA ALA A 66 -4.08 -8.87 13.17
C ALA A 66 -2.69 -9.53 13.17
N MET A 67 -1.60 -8.75 13.06
CA MET A 67 -0.23 -9.25 13.12
C MET A 67 0.04 -9.90 14.48
N SER A 68 -0.29 -9.22 15.58
CA SER A 68 -0.10 -9.74 16.94
C SER A 68 -0.77 -11.10 17.13
N LEU A 69 -2.01 -11.23 16.65
CA LEU A 69 -2.73 -12.48 16.71
C LEU A 69 -2.09 -13.57 15.83
N CYS A 70 -1.64 -13.24 14.63
CA CYS A 70 -0.99 -14.20 13.74
C CYS A 70 0.35 -14.67 14.31
N MET A 71 1.16 -13.76 14.85
CA MET A 71 2.46 -14.07 15.48
C MET A 71 2.28 -14.96 16.71
N SER A 72 1.29 -14.66 17.56
CA SER A 72 1.00 -15.49 18.77
C SER A 72 0.57 -16.92 18.43
N LYS A 73 0.02 -17.14 17.24
CA LYS A 73 -0.37 -18.46 16.73
C LYS A 73 0.69 -19.17 15.89
N GLY A 74 1.86 -18.54 15.67
CA GLY A 74 2.94 -19.12 14.86
C GLY A 74 2.63 -19.16 13.36
N LEU A 75 1.72 -18.32 12.87
CA LEU A 75 1.29 -18.34 11.47
C LEU A 75 2.36 -17.84 10.49
N GLN A 76 3.32 -17.03 10.94
CA GLN A 76 4.45 -16.51 10.15
C GLN A 76 5.37 -17.61 9.56
N TYR A 77 5.30 -18.82 10.08
CA TYR A 77 6.09 -19.95 9.54
C TYR A 77 5.50 -20.58 8.29
N GLN A 78 4.26 -20.26 7.95
CA GLN A 78 3.56 -20.81 6.77
C GLN A 78 3.39 -19.79 5.65
N LYS A 79 3.34 -18.49 5.99
CA LYS A 79 3.15 -17.38 5.04
C LYS A 79 4.04 -16.21 5.40
N ASP A 80 4.47 -15.46 4.38
CA ASP A 80 5.19 -14.22 4.58
C ASP A 80 4.27 -13.15 5.17
N LEU A 81 4.54 -12.71 6.39
CA LEU A 81 3.77 -11.68 7.08
C LEU A 81 4.53 -10.36 7.13
N TYR A 82 3.85 -9.27 6.75
CA TYR A 82 4.37 -7.90 6.74
C TYR A 82 3.46 -7.00 7.57
N LEU A 83 4.04 -6.18 8.43
CA LEU A 83 3.29 -5.20 9.22
C LEU A 83 2.96 -3.97 8.38
N THR A 84 1.69 -3.64 8.27
CA THR A 84 1.21 -2.44 7.59
C THR A 84 1.30 -1.23 8.52
N LEU A 85 2.06 -0.20 8.11
CA LEU A 85 2.15 1.06 8.85
C LEU A 85 1.04 2.04 8.41
N PRO A 86 0.67 3.01 9.27
CA PRO A 86 -0.38 3.99 8.95
C PRO A 86 -0.08 4.82 7.70
N TYR A 87 -1.11 5.34 7.04
CA TYR A 87 -0.93 6.36 5.99
C TYR A 87 -0.46 7.71 6.54
N ILE A 88 -0.90 8.05 7.75
CA ILE A 88 -0.52 9.28 8.45
C ILE A 88 -0.06 8.90 9.85
N THR A 89 1.17 9.25 10.21
CA THR A 89 1.83 8.93 11.49
C THR A 89 1.95 10.19 12.34
N ARG A 90 0.83 10.84 12.66
CA ARG A 90 0.89 11.96 13.59
C ARG A 90 1.14 11.44 15.01
N GLY A 91 2.11 12.01 15.67
CA GLY A 91 2.53 11.57 16.99
C GLY A 91 3.50 10.39 16.97
N SER A 92 3.99 10.04 18.15
CA SER A 92 4.92 8.92 18.32
C SER A 92 4.20 7.59 18.18
N ALA A 93 4.93 6.57 17.78
CA ALA A 93 4.44 5.20 17.93
C ALA A 93 4.17 4.91 19.42
N PRO A 94 3.18 4.04 19.73
CA PRO A 94 2.92 3.62 21.11
C PRO A 94 4.17 3.07 21.78
N GLU A 95 4.25 3.22 23.09
CA GLU A 95 5.35 2.66 23.89
C GLU A 95 5.45 1.14 23.66
N GLY A 96 6.66 0.62 23.54
CA GLY A 96 6.91 -0.80 23.29
C GLY A 96 6.60 -1.29 21.86
N PHE A 97 6.13 -0.40 20.95
CA PHE A 97 5.78 -0.80 19.58
C PHE A 97 6.99 -1.34 18.81
N PHE A 98 8.09 -0.62 18.81
CA PHE A 98 9.29 -1.04 18.06
C PHE A 98 10.01 -2.21 18.71
N GLU A 99 9.98 -2.34 20.02
CA GLU A 99 10.47 -3.51 20.76
C GLU A 99 9.71 -4.77 20.35
N THR A 100 8.38 -4.69 20.27
CA THR A 100 7.54 -5.77 19.77
C THR A 100 7.83 -6.09 18.31
N CYS A 101 7.99 -5.07 17.47
CA CYS A 101 8.37 -5.27 16.06
C CYS A 101 9.74 -5.96 15.92
N SER A 102 10.73 -5.62 16.77
CA SER A 102 12.04 -6.30 16.79
C SER A 102 11.88 -7.78 17.09
N GLN A 103 11.12 -8.12 18.12
CA GLN A 103 10.83 -9.51 18.45
C GLN A 103 10.13 -10.25 17.32
N TRP A 104 9.17 -9.60 16.63
CA TRP A 104 8.50 -10.21 15.48
C TRP A 104 9.44 -10.43 14.28
N LEU A 105 10.36 -9.52 14.00
CA LEU A 105 11.39 -9.70 12.97
C LEU A 105 12.29 -10.90 13.29
N GLU A 106 12.74 -11.03 14.53
CA GLU A 106 13.55 -12.16 15.00
C GLU A 106 12.78 -13.50 14.91
N ASN A 107 11.46 -13.44 15.08
CA ASN A 107 10.57 -14.60 15.00
C ASN A 107 9.95 -14.83 13.60
N GLY A 108 10.48 -14.21 12.55
CA GLY A 108 10.14 -14.55 11.17
C GLY A 108 9.18 -13.62 10.43
N MET A 109 8.75 -12.48 11.03
CA MET A 109 8.08 -11.42 10.28
C MET A 109 9.01 -10.92 9.17
N LYS A 110 8.48 -10.66 7.99
CA LYS A 110 9.28 -10.32 6.80
C LYS A 110 9.60 -8.83 6.66
N GLY A 111 8.79 -7.97 7.26
CA GLY A 111 9.05 -6.52 7.19
C GLY A 111 7.80 -5.66 7.33
N PHE A 112 7.89 -4.46 6.76
CA PHE A 112 6.93 -3.38 6.93
C PHE A 112 6.44 -2.85 5.59
N LEU A 113 5.13 -2.63 5.45
CA LEU A 113 4.56 -1.86 4.34
C LEU A 113 4.59 -0.37 4.73
N VAL A 114 5.43 0.39 4.05
CA VAL A 114 5.72 1.80 4.34
C VAL A 114 4.90 2.69 3.42
N ARG A 115 4.07 3.57 4.01
CA ARG A 115 3.11 4.40 3.30
C ARG A 115 3.42 5.91 3.34
N ASN A 116 4.39 6.32 4.15
CA ASN A 116 4.81 7.73 4.26
C ASN A 116 6.28 7.84 4.65
N LEU A 117 6.86 9.02 4.42
CA LEU A 117 8.29 9.26 4.69
C LEU A 117 8.61 9.33 6.18
N GLU A 118 7.65 9.65 7.02
CA GLU A 118 7.84 9.69 8.48
C GLU A 118 8.06 8.26 9.03
N SER A 119 7.19 7.32 8.64
CA SER A 119 7.38 5.89 8.97
C SER A 119 8.71 5.36 8.43
N TYR A 120 9.09 5.74 7.20
CA TYR A 120 10.41 5.41 6.67
C TYR A 120 11.53 5.96 7.54
N GLY A 121 11.44 7.24 7.93
CA GLY A 121 12.43 7.87 8.81
C GLY A 121 12.62 7.14 10.14
N MET A 122 11.52 6.70 10.76
CA MET A 122 11.55 5.89 11.99
C MET A 122 12.29 4.56 11.76
N LEU A 123 11.93 3.83 10.71
CA LEU A 123 12.57 2.53 10.41
C LEU A 123 14.05 2.69 10.00
N ARG A 124 14.39 3.77 9.28
CA ARG A 124 15.77 4.11 8.95
C ARG A 124 16.63 4.37 10.19
N HIS A 125 16.07 5.08 11.16
CA HIS A 125 16.77 5.34 12.44
C HIS A 125 17.10 4.06 13.21
N LEU A 126 16.27 3.02 13.07
CA LEU A 126 16.47 1.70 13.64
C LEU A 126 17.37 0.77 12.79
N GLY A 127 17.81 1.21 11.61
CA GLY A 127 18.60 0.39 10.69
C GLY A 127 17.79 -0.69 9.97
N TRP A 128 16.47 -0.51 9.84
CA TRP A 128 15.53 -1.52 9.30
C TRP A 128 15.13 -1.29 7.83
N GLN A 129 15.89 -0.51 7.06
CA GLN A 129 15.59 -0.21 5.67
C GLN A 129 15.38 -1.47 4.82
N LYS A 130 16.20 -2.50 5.03
CA LYS A 130 16.11 -3.78 4.30
C LYS A 130 14.79 -4.53 4.47
N TYR A 131 14.03 -4.21 5.52
CA TYR A 131 12.73 -4.80 5.80
C TYR A 131 11.57 -3.97 5.25
N CYS A 132 11.83 -2.82 4.60
CA CYS A 132 10.79 -1.96 4.06
C CYS A 132 10.30 -2.46 2.70
N VAL A 133 8.98 -2.43 2.51
CA VAL A 133 8.30 -2.49 1.22
C VAL A 133 7.60 -1.15 1.03
N LEU A 134 7.93 -0.42 -0.03
CA LEU A 134 7.33 0.89 -0.29
C LEU A 134 5.96 0.72 -0.92
N ASP A 135 4.91 1.32 -0.32
CA ASP A 135 3.56 1.30 -0.88
C ASP A 135 3.40 2.35 -1.99
N THR A 136 2.30 2.30 -2.71
CA THR A 136 1.96 3.21 -3.83
C THR A 136 2.13 4.68 -3.51
N SER A 137 1.84 5.07 -2.27
CA SER A 137 1.94 6.46 -1.78
C SER A 137 3.37 7.02 -1.65
N ILE A 138 4.41 6.18 -1.81
CA ILE A 138 5.80 6.63 -1.87
C ILE A 138 6.24 6.98 -3.31
N TYR A 139 5.38 6.74 -4.28
CA TYR A 139 5.57 7.17 -5.67
C TYR A 139 6.90 6.75 -6.31
N THR A 140 7.16 5.44 -6.35
CA THR A 140 8.28 4.90 -7.12
C THR A 140 7.97 4.96 -8.63
N TRP A 141 7.87 6.20 -9.16
CA TRP A 141 7.29 6.53 -10.45
C TRP A 141 8.08 6.02 -11.65
N ASN A 142 9.40 6.05 -11.56
CA ASN A 142 10.31 5.73 -12.67
C ASN A 142 11.57 5.03 -12.18
N ASN A 143 12.47 4.68 -13.11
CA ASN A 143 13.72 3.99 -12.80
C ASN A 143 14.65 4.79 -11.89
N GLU A 144 14.63 6.12 -11.95
CA GLU A 144 15.45 6.96 -11.08
C GLU A 144 14.98 6.86 -9.62
N SER A 145 13.65 6.92 -9.39
CA SER A 145 13.11 6.74 -8.05
C SER A 145 13.35 5.33 -7.50
N VAL A 146 13.23 4.28 -8.34
CA VAL A 146 13.59 2.92 -7.95
C VAL A 146 15.06 2.80 -7.59
N SER A 147 15.94 3.41 -8.40
CA SER A 147 17.40 3.42 -8.16
C SER A 147 17.77 4.19 -6.90
N PHE A 148 17.09 5.30 -6.63
CA PHE A 148 17.26 6.06 -5.38
C PHE A 148 16.97 5.18 -4.16
N TRP A 149 15.81 4.53 -4.13
CA TRP A 149 15.44 3.68 -2.99
C TRP A 149 16.33 2.44 -2.85
N LYS A 150 16.81 1.87 -3.98
CA LYS A 150 17.81 0.80 -3.96
C LYS A 150 19.11 1.25 -3.29
N LYS A 151 19.57 2.47 -3.55
CA LYS A 151 20.75 3.06 -2.88
C LYS A 151 20.50 3.28 -1.38
N GLU A 152 19.27 3.59 -0.99
CA GLU A 152 18.85 3.68 0.42
C GLU A 152 18.70 2.31 1.11
N GLY A 153 18.96 1.19 0.40
CA GLY A 153 18.87 -0.17 0.93
C GLY A 153 17.47 -0.80 0.84
N ILE A 154 16.54 -0.18 0.12
CA ILE A 154 15.18 -0.70 -0.06
C ILE A 154 15.02 -1.25 -1.47
N LEU A 155 14.72 -2.54 -1.57
CA LEU A 155 14.59 -3.22 -2.86
C LEU A 155 13.14 -3.34 -3.31
N ARG A 156 12.20 -3.56 -2.38
CA ARG A 156 10.80 -3.86 -2.70
C ARG A 156 9.94 -2.61 -2.71
N ASN A 157 9.11 -2.51 -3.71
CA ASN A 157 8.20 -1.37 -3.88
C ASN A 157 6.92 -1.80 -4.58
N THR A 158 5.88 -0.99 -4.47
CA THR A 158 4.60 -1.18 -5.14
C THR A 158 4.50 -0.25 -6.35
N VAL A 159 4.05 -0.77 -7.48
CA VAL A 159 3.78 0.02 -8.69
C VAL A 159 2.70 1.08 -8.39
N PRO A 160 2.94 2.37 -8.65
CA PRO A 160 1.94 3.42 -8.44
C PRO A 160 0.67 3.21 -9.27
N TYR A 161 -0.49 3.54 -8.70
CA TYR A 161 -1.80 3.43 -9.38
C TYR A 161 -1.94 4.36 -10.58
N GLU A 162 -1.18 5.44 -10.61
CA GLU A 162 -1.27 6.51 -11.62
C GLU A 162 -0.55 6.17 -12.92
N LEU A 163 0.29 5.14 -12.93
CA LEU A 163 1.00 4.71 -14.13
C LEU A 163 0.10 3.88 -15.05
N ASN A 164 0.19 4.16 -16.36
CA ASN A 164 -0.46 3.32 -17.36
C ASN A 164 0.41 2.11 -17.77
N GLU A 165 -0.20 1.19 -18.52
CA GLU A 165 0.44 -0.04 -18.99
C GLU A 165 1.81 0.20 -19.66
N LYS A 166 1.91 1.24 -20.51
CA LYS A 166 3.15 1.55 -21.24
C LYS A 166 4.24 2.08 -20.32
N GLU A 167 3.89 2.97 -19.40
CA GLU A 167 4.82 3.52 -18.41
C GLU A 167 5.36 2.44 -17.47
N ILE A 168 4.48 1.53 -17.02
CA ILE A 168 4.89 0.37 -16.20
C ILE A 168 5.82 -0.54 -17.00
N ALA A 169 5.55 -0.79 -18.29
CA ALA A 169 6.39 -1.64 -19.13
C ALA A 169 7.81 -1.07 -19.35
N HIS A 170 7.98 0.25 -19.25
CA HIS A 170 9.31 0.92 -19.37
C HIS A 170 10.04 1.04 -18.02
N ARG A 171 9.40 0.69 -16.93
CA ARG A 171 9.95 0.74 -15.58
C ARG A 171 10.59 -0.60 -15.21
N ASN A 172 11.65 -0.57 -14.39
CA ASN A 172 12.19 -1.79 -13.79
C ASN A 172 11.25 -2.32 -12.70
N ASN A 173 10.61 -3.44 -12.98
CA ASN A 173 9.61 -4.06 -12.11
C ASN A 173 10.12 -5.33 -11.40
N SER A 174 11.40 -5.66 -11.50
CA SER A 174 11.98 -6.94 -11.02
C SER A 174 11.72 -7.21 -9.53
N ASN A 175 11.67 -6.16 -8.71
CA ASN A 175 11.40 -6.25 -7.28
C ASN A 175 10.10 -5.51 -6.89
N SER A 176 9.22 -5.30 -7.85
CA SER A 176 7.97 -4.60 -7.62
C SER A 176 6.82 -5.57 -7.44
N GLU A 177 5.89 -5.19 -6.59
CA GLU A 177 4.57 -5.77 -6.54
C GLU A 177 3.56 -4.85 -7.21
N MET A 178 2.48 -5.41 -7.74
CA MET A 178 1.42 -4.66 -8.40
C MET A 178 0.08 -4.96 -7.74
N ILE A 179 -0.65 -3.91 -7.39
CA ILE A 179 -2.01 -4.07 -6.89
C ILE A 179 -2.91 -4.35 -8.10
N ILE A 180 -3.64 -5.47 -8.03
CA ILE A 180 -4.57 -5.91 -9.08
C ILE A 180 -6.03 -5.82 -8.67
N TYR A 181 -6.31 -5.62 -7.37
CA TYR A 181 -7.63 -5.38 -6.80
C TYR A 181 -7.55 -4.48 -5.58
N GLY A 182 -8.55 -3.63 -5.38
CA GLY A 182 -8.79 -2.89 -4.13
C GLY A 182 -9.60 -1.61 -4.33
N ASN A 183 -10.02 -1.01 -3.23
CA ASN A 183 -10.61 0.32 -3.27
C ASN A 183 -9.49 1.37 -3.25
N ILE A 184 -9.39 2.17 -4.31
CA ILE A 184 -8.35 3.21 -4.41
C ILE A 184 -8.69 4.36 -3.46
N PRO A 185 -7.77 4.75 -2.55
CA PRO A 185 -7.91 5.96 -1.77
C PRO A 185 -7.91 7.19 -2.70
N LEU A 186 -9.01 7.93 -2.72
CA LEU A 186 -9.11 9.20 -3.45
C LEU A 186 -8.59 10.36 -2.62
N MET A 187 -8.76 10.29 -1.29
CA MET A 187 -8.33 11.33 -0.38
C MET A 187 -7.97 10.76 0.99
N LEU A 188 -6.86 11.23 1.52
CA LEU A 188 -6.49 11.08 2.93
C LEU A 188 -6.69 12.44 3.60
N SER A 189 -7.65 12.52 4.52
CA SER A 189 -7.95 13.76 5.23
C SER A 189 -7.51 13.67 6.67
N ALA A 190 -6.65 14.58 7.08
CA ALA A 190 -6.22 14.72 8.47
C ALA A 190 -7.34 15.21 9.40
N GLN A 191 -8.48 15.63 8.84
CA GLN A 191 -9.67 16.01 9.59
C GLN A 191 -10.70 14.88 9.52
N CYS A 192 -11.18 14.46 10.71
CA CYS A 192 -12.20 13.43 10.79
C CYS A 192 -13.59 14.04 10.56
N VAL A 193 -14.30 13.58 9.53
CA VAL A 193 -15.65 14.04 9.20
C VAL A 193 -16.60 13.81 10.39
N ARG A 194 -16.57 12.64 11.04
CA ARG A 194 -17.43 12.36 12.21
C ARG A 194 -17.15 13.30 13.39
N LYS A 195 -15.88 13.57 13.68
CA LYS A 195 -15.49 14.48 14.76
C LYS A 195 -16.02 15.89 14.51
N ASN A 196 -16.09 16.31 13.24
CA ASN A 196 -16.51 17.66 12.85
C ASN A 196 -18.03 17.80 12.68
N THR A 197 -18.75 16.72 12.34
CA THR A 197 -20.19 16.77 12.03
C THR A 197 -21.07 16.08 13.06
N LEU A 198 -20.56 15.05 13.71
CA LEU A 198 -21.27 14.22 14.68
C LEU A 198 -20.39 14.05 15.93
N LYS A 199 -20.98 13.63 17.05
CA LYS A 199 -20.17 13.18 18.19
C LYS A 199 -19.50 11.86 17.83
N CYS A 200 -18.16 11.87 17.69
CA CYS A 200 -17.39 10.67 17.42
C CYS A 200 -17.23 9.85 18.70
N ASP A 201 -17.70 8.61 18.68
CA ASP A 201 -17.49 7.59 19.72
C ASP A 201 -16.40 6.59 19.38
N CYS A 202 -15.77 6.71 18.22
CA CYS A 202 -14.75 5.83 17.64
C CYS A 202 -15.22 4.38 17.35
N ASN A 203 -16.50 4.06 17.54
CA ASN A 203 -17.05 2.72 17.36
C ASN A 203 -17.41 2.42 15.90
N GLU A 204 -18.07 3.36 15.22
CA GLU A 204 -18.39 3.21 13.81
C GLU A 204 -17.27 3.80 12.93
N ARG A 205 -16.59 2.95 12.18
CA ARG A 205 -15.44 3.36 11.37
C ARG A 205 -15.79 3.71 9.92
N LYS A 206 -16.96 3.27 9.43
CA LYS A 206 -17.35 3.45 8.02
C LYS A 206 -18.56 4.38 7.93
N MET A 207 -18.48 5.34 7.01
CA MET A 207 -19.59 6.20 6.59
C MET A 207 -19.70 6.14 5.07
N ILE A 208 -20.89 6.42 4.56
CA ILE A 208 -21.14 6.59 3.14
C ILE A 208 -21.37 8.07 2.87
N LEU A 209 -20.55 8.64 2.00
CA LEU A 209 -20.76 9.97 1.45
C LEU A 209 -21.40 9.85 0.07
N LYS A 210 -22.37 10.70 -0.22
CA LYS A 210 -23.01 10.78 -1.54
C LYS A 210 -22.62 12.08 -2.23
N ASP A 211 -22.31 12.00 -3.52
CA ASP A 211 -22.10 13.18 -4.34
C ASP A 211 -23.46 13.70 -4.91
N ARG A 212 -23.40 14.77 -5.69
CA ARG A 212 -24.58 15.35 -6.36
C ARG A 212 -25.22 14.43 -7.41
N TYR A 213 -24.57 13.35 -7.78
CA TYR A 213 -25.03 12.33 -8.73
C TYR A 213 -25.48 11.04 -8.03
N GLU A 214 -25.71 11.10 -6.71
CA GLU A 214 -26.09 9.97 -5.85
C GLU A 214 -25.07 8.81 -5.83
N LYS A 215 -23.82 9.05 -6.25
CA LYS A 215 -22.75 8.05 -6.14
C LYS A 215 -22.29 7.94 -4.71
N GLU A 216 -22.13 6.72 -4.26
CA GLU A 216 -21.72 6.40 -2.90
C GLU A 216 -20.22 6.19 -2.79
N PHE A 217 -19.57 6.88 -1.86
CA PHE A 217 -18.16 6.79 -1.55
C PHE A 217 -17.99 6.33 -0.11
N SER A 218 -17.25 5.24 0.09
CA SER A 218 -16.92 4.77 1.43
C SER A 218 -15.89 5.70 2.06
N CYS A 219 -16.23 6.29 3.21
CA CYS A 219 -15.32 7.07 4.02
C CYS A 219 -15.01 6.30 5.32
N CYS A 220 -13.77 5.88 5.49
CA CYS A 220 -13.32 5.14 6.67
C CYS A 220 -12.61 6.06 7.65
N CYS A 221 -13.07 6.07 8.90
CA CYS A 221 -12.43 6.80 9.98
C CYS A 221 -11.34 5.93 10.60
N VAL A 222 -10.12 6.41 10.62
CA VAL A 222 -8.98 5.77 11.29
C VAL A 222 -8.77 6.49 12.61
N CYS A 223 -9.37 5.97 13.68
CA CYS A 223 -9.32 6.57 15.02
C CYS A 223 -8.09 6.11 15.82
N HIS A 224 -7.53 4.97 15.46
CA HIS A 224 -6.33 4.38 16.07
C HIS A 224 -5.36 3.99 14.95
N PRO A 225 -4.53 4.95 14.45
CA PRO A 225 -3.66 4.72 13.29
C PRO A 225 -2.74 3.51 13.43
N TRP A 226 -2.22 3.27 14.63
CA TRP A 226 -1.31 2.17 14.92
C TRP A 226 -1.99 0.83 15.18
N LYS A 227 -3.32 0.84 15.42
CA LYS A 227 -4.17 -0.36 15.67
C LYS A 227 -3.61 -1.32 16.74
N THR A 228 -3.00 -0.77 17.78
CA THR A 228 -2.38 -1.55 18.88
C THR A 228 -3.38 -2.06 19.93
N GLY A 229 -4.69 -1.93 19.66
CA GLY A 229 -5.73 -2.38 20.58
C GLY A 229 -5.98 -1.43 21.78
N THR A 230 -5.30 -0.29 21.85
CA THR A 230 -5.56 0.71 22.88
C THR A 230 -6.91 1.37 22.65
N THR A 231 -7.68 1.56 23.73
CA THR A 231 -9.01 2.24 23.70
C THR A 231 -8.90 3.75 23.94
N GLU A 232 -7.71 4.27 24.21
CA GLU A 232 -7.48 5.68 24.41
C GLU A 232 -7.74 6.46 23.13
N LYS A 233 -8.47 7.57 23.25
CA LYS A 233 -8.75 8.46 22.12
C LYS A 233 -7.45 9.10 21.66
N GLU A 234 -6.99 8.71 20.49
CA GLU A 234 -5.91 9.43 19.84
C GLU A 234 -6.44 10.78 19.32
N GLU A 235 -5.65 11.84 19.53
CA GLU A 235 -6.03 13.18 19.05
C GLU A 235 -5.99 13.29 17.51
N TYR A 236 -5.37 12.35 16.83
CA TYR A 236 -4.95 12.42 15.44
C TYR A 236 -5.68 11.45 14.51
N CYS A 237 -7.00 11.35 14.66
CA CYS A 237 -7.82 10.60 13.70
C CYS A 237 -7.67 11.19 12.29
N TYR A 238 -7.69 10.33 11.29
CA TYR A 238 -7.80 10.73 9.89
C TYR A 238 -8.87 9.93 9.17
N ASN A 239 -9.28 10.38 7.99
CA ASN A 239 -10.22 9.68 7.13
C ASN A 239 -9.55 9.22 5.84
N ILE A 240 -10.00 8.08 5.35
CA ILE A 240 -9.70 7.58 4.01
C ILE A 240 -11.00 7.58 3.23
N LEU A 241 -11.07 8.37 2.16
CA LEU A 241 -12.17 8.35 1.22
C LEU A 241 -11.78 7.44 0.05
N TYR A 242 -12.56 6.38 -0.15
CA TYR A 242 -12.35 5.43 -1.23
C TYR A 242 -13.21 5.73 -2.44
N ASN A 243 -12.75 5.31 -3.62
CA ASN A 243 -13.52 5.41 -4.85
C ASN A 243 -14.84 4.62 -4.73
N SER A 244 -15.86 5.10 -5.42
CA SER A 244 -17.19 4.48 -5.47
C SER A 244 -17.21 3.12 -6.19
N ILE A 245 -16.24 2.87 -7.06
CA ILE A 245 -16.08 1.62 -7.81
C ILE A 245 -14.71 1.04 -7.48
N SER A 246 -14.67 -0.23 -7.10
CA SER A 246 -13.42 -0.92 -6.81
C SER A 246 -12.54 -1.01 -8.07
N PHE A 247 -11.25 -0.82 -7.88
CA PHE A 247 -10.24 -1.06 -8.90
C PHE A 247 -10.05 -2.55 -9.10
N GLY A 248 -9.90 -2.99 -10.36
CA GLY A 248 -9.61 -4.39 -10.67
C GLY A 248 -9.08 -4.59 -12.08
N LEU A 249 -8.00 -5.37 -12.18
CA LEU A 249 -7.35 -5.72 -13.45
C LEU A 249 -7.65 -7.15 -13.90
N LEU A 250 -8.80 -7.70 -13.49
CA LEU A 250 -9.18 -9.08 -13.78
C LEU A 250 -9.19 -9.37 -15.30
N LYS A 251 -9.79 -8.48 -16.09
CA LYS A 251 -9.86 -8.60 -17.56
C LYS A 251 -8.55 -8.22 -18.28
N GLU A 252 -7.57 -7.67 -17.55
CA GLU A 252 -6.28 -7.25 -18.09
C GLU A 252 -5.14 -8.23 -17.67
N SER A 253 -5.48 -9.41 -17.16
CA SER A 253 -4.53 -10.37 -16.58
C SER A 253 -3.37 -10.73 -17.52
N GLN A 254 -3.63 -10.91 -18.82
CA GLN A 254 -2.57 -11.19 -19.79
C GLN A 254 -1.60 -10.02 -19.96
N LYS A 255 -2.10 -8.78 -19.92
CA LYS A 255 -1.26 -7.58 -19.99
C LYS A 255 -0.39 -7.44 -18.74
N VAL A 256 -0.99 -7.63 -17.56
CA VAL A 256 -0.28 -7.59 -16.28
C VAL A 256 0.88 -8.59 -16.25
N ARG A 257 0.69 -9.82 -16.75
CA ARG A 257 1.75 -10.83 -16.85
C ARG A 257 2.94 -10.36 -17.68
N ASN A 258 2.71 -9.56 -18.71
CA ASN A 258 3.76 -9.08 -19.61
C ASN A 258 4.55 -7.88 -19.07
N LEU A 259 4.19 -7.35 -17.88
CA LEU A 259 4.86 -6.19 -17.27
C LEU A 259 6.13 -6.54 -16.47
N GLY A 260 6.48 -7.81 -16.38
CA GLY A 260 7.65 -8.25 -15.60
C GLY A 260 7.48 -8.13 -14.08
N VAL A 261 6.22 -8.09 -13.61
CA VAL A 261 5.87 -8.10 -12.18
C VAL A 261 5.52 -9.52 -11.77
N ASN A 262 6.26 -10.06 -10.79
CA ASN A 262 6.06 -11.43 -10.32
C ASN A 262 5.29 -11.52 -9.00
N CYS A 263 4.93 -10.39 -8.42
CA CYS A 263 4.20 -10.30 -7.17
C CYS A 263 2.94 -9.46 -7.37
N LEU A 264 1.78 -10.06 -7.16
CA LEU A 264 0.48 -9.38 -7.30
C LEU A 264 -0.20 -9.28 -5.95
N ARG A 265 -0.84 -8.15 -5.69
CA ARG A 265 -1.50 -7.87 -4.40
C ARG A 265 -2.98 -7.52 -4.58
N LEU A 266 -3.82 -8.10 -3.72
CA LEU A 266 -5.21 -7.69 -3.54
C LEU A 266 -5.33 -6.92 -2.21
N ASN A 267 -5.90 -5.72 -2.25
CA ASN A 267 -6.11 -4.86 -1.07
C ASN A 267 -7.57 -4.92 -0.63
N PHE A 268 -7.84 -5.65 0.45
CA PHE A 268 -9.17 -5.70 1.06
C PHE A 268 -9.30 -4.62 2.13
N THR A 269 -10.32 -3.78 2.02
CA THR A 269 -10.51 -2.59 2.85
C THR A 269 -11.88 -2.52 3.49
N THR A 270 -12.93 -2.43 2.68
CA THR A 270 -14.33 -2.22 3.15
C THR A 270 -15.21 -3.44 2.94
N GLU A 271 -14.71 -4.47 2.32
CA GLU A 271 -15.37 -5.74 2.05
C GLU A 271 -15.57 -6.55 3.34
N SER A 272 -16.64 -7.36 3.39
CA SER A 272 -16.75 -8.37 4.45
C SER A 272 -15.67 -9.46 4.28
N PRO A 273 -15.36 -10.26 5.32
CA PRO A 273 -14.47 -11.40 5.18
C PRO A 273 -14.88 -12.34 4.05
N GLU A 274 -16.17 -12.65 3.93
CA GLU A 274 -16.74 -13.56 2.92
C GLU A 274 -16.60 -12.96 1.52
N GLN A 275 -16.96 -11.68 1.34
CA GLN A 275 -16.76 -10.97 0.08
C GLN A 275 -15.28 -10.96 -0.33
N SER A 276 -14.38 -10.77 0.63
CA SER A 276 -12.94 -10.81 0.38
C SER A 276 -12.47 -12.19 -0.11
N ALA A 277 -13.03 -13.26 0.45
CA ALA A 277 -12.72 -14.63 0.03
C ALA A 277 -13.24 -14.94 -1.38
N ASP A 278 -14.47 -14.52 -1.70
CA ASP A 278 -15.07 -14.71 -3.02
C ASP A 278 -14.29 -13.98 -4.11
N ILE A 279 -13.95 -12.70 -3.86
CA ILE A 279 -13.15 -11.88 -4.77
C ILE A 279 -11.76 -12.50 -4.95
N LEU A 280 -11.09 -12.89 -3.86
CA LEU A 280 -9.81 -13.56 -3.94
C LEU A 280 -9.89 -14.78 -4.84
N GLN A 281 -10.89 -15.64 -4.66
CA GLN A 281 -11.06 -16.87 -5.44
C GLN A 281 -11.25 -16.55 -6.94
N GLU A 282 -11.98 -15.50 -7.27
CA GLU A 282 -12.14 -15.05 -8.66
C GLU A 282 -10.79 -14.64 -9.28
N PHE A 283 -9.99 -13.86 -8.57
CA PHE A 283 -8.67 -13.44 -9.04
C PHE A 283 -7.68 -14.60 -9.15
N LEU A 284 -7.66 -15.53 -8.19
CA LEU A 284 -6.85 -16.74 -8.26
C LEU A 284 -7.22 -17.60 -9.48
N ASN A 285 -8.52 -17.79 -9.73
CA ASN A 285 -8.99 -18.52 -10.89
C ASN A 285 -8.45 -17.95 -12.21
N VAL A 286 -8.39 -16.62 -12.36
CA VAL A 286 -7.91 -15.96 -13.57
C VAL A 286 -6.38 -15.92 -13.61
N TYR A 287 -5.74 -15.50 -12.52
CA TYR A 287 -4.29 -15.27 -12.52
C TYR A 287 -3.47 -16.54 -12.32
N LEU A 288 -3.94 -17.53 -11.58
CA LEU A 288 -3.19 -18.78 -11.37
C LEU A 288 -3.71 -19.92 -12.22
N HIS A 289 -5.02 -20.01 -12.43
CA HIS A 289 -5.61 -21.16 -13.12
C HIS A 289 -6.03 -20.88 -14.57
N GLY A 290 -5.83 -19.65 -15.07
CA GLY A 290 -6.10 -19.29 -16.48
C GLY A 290 -7.57 -19.34 -16.87
N LYS A 291 -8.51 -19.26 -15.90
CA LYS A 291 -9.94 -19.25 -16.19
C LYS A 291 -10.37 -17.91 -16.80
N THR A 292 -11.45 -17.93 -17.55
CA THR A 292 -12.05 -16.72 -18.11
C THR A 292 -12.58 -15.82 -16.99
N PRO A 293 -12.31 -14.48 -17.04
CA PRO A 293 -12.85 -13.54 -16.08
C PRO A 293 -14.38 -13.51 -16.07
N GLY A 294 -14.98 -13.36 -14.89
CA GLY A 294 -16.42 -13.13 -14.73
C GLY A 294 -16.88 -11.78 -15.30
N ASN A 295 -18.18 -11.52 -15.17
CA ASN A 295 -18.81 -10.28 -15.69
C ASN A 295 -18.68 -9.08 -14.74
N GLN A 296 -18.07 -9.23 -13.58
CA GLN A 296 -17.94 -8.14 -12.61
C GLN A 296 -17.21 -6.96 -13.22
N GLU A 297 -17.76 -5.76 -13.00
CA GLU A 297 -17.19 -4.53 -13.51
C GLU A 297 -16.31 -3.87 -12.42
N TYR A 298 -15.07 -3.57 -12.81
CA TYR A 298 -14.10 -2.83 -12.03
C TYR A 298 -13.65 -1.59 -12.77
N THR A 299 -13.31 -0.53 -12.05
CA THR A 299 -12.53 0.54 -12.67
C THR A 299 -11.09 0.09 -12.88
N LYS A 300 -10.50 0.52 -13.99
CA LYS A 300 -9.10 0.24 -14.31
C LYS A 300 -8.15 1.35 -13.82
N GLY A 301 -8.69 2.35 -13.13
CA GLY A 301 -7.93 3.52 -12.74
C GLY A 301 -7.20 4.15 -13.93
N HIS A 302 -5.93 4.47 -13.74
CA HIS A 302 -5.07 5.04 -14.78
C HIS A 302 -4.40 4.01 -15.69
N PHE A 303 -4.58 2.72 -15.46
CA PHE A 303 -3.87 1.64 -16.18
C PHE A 303 -3.95 1.75 -17.70
N LYS A 304 -5.07 2.28 -18.25
CA LYS A 304 -5.21 2.48 -19.71
C LYS A 304 -4.74 3.84 -20.20
N ARG A 305 -4.94 4.91 -19.43
CA ARG A 305 -4.79 6.30 -19.90
C ARG A 305 -3.66 7.06 -19.24
N GLY A 306 -3.20 6.63 -18.06
CA GLY A 306 -2.28 7.39 -17.22
C GLY A 306 -2.98 8.49 -16.44
N ALA A 307 -2.20 9.21 -15.63
CA ALA A 307 -2.62 10.45 -14.99
C ALA A 307 -2.27 11.60 -15.96
N GLU A 308 -3.29 12.17 -16.61
CA GLU A 308 -3.16 13.37 -17.44
C GLU A 308 -3.17 14.63 -16.58
#